data_0d94ee8e4e86f0cddf921b890020983e
#
_entry.id   0d94ee8e4e86f0cddf921b890020983e
#
_cell.length_a   1.000
_cell.length_b   1.000
_cell.length_c   1.000
_cell.angle_alpha   90.00
_cell.angle_beta   90.00
_cell.angle_gamma   90.00
#
_symmetry.space_group_name_H-M   'P 1'
#
loop_
_entity.id
_entity.type
_entity.pdbx_description
1 polymer ?
#
loop_
_entity_poly.entity_id
_entity_poly.type
_entity_poly.pdbx_seq_one_letter_code
_entity_poly.pdbx_strand_id
1 'polypeptide(L)'
;MAMFETDPVRPEAYRQFEKPLPEWFRGAALGIFVHWGPYSVPAWAEPTGELGAVPRDEWYTHNPYAEWYANTMRIEGSPSRAHHEAVYGGAPYDDFLDAWEAEEFDAAEVLAVVAATGAGYFIPTTKHHDGVTLWDAPATDGRNTVARGPRRDLIGEFADATRAAGLRFGVYYSGGLDWHFSDLPPIDHDGAPAPDDLAYAEYAHDHVIDLIDRYRPDILWGDIRWPAAGIEPGPKSLVHLFETFYSRVPDGVVNDRWGESHWDFRTSEYVHGTAVEVGEAWENTRGIGLSFGHNRNETSEHLLSAPDAVRLLVDVVSRGGNLLLNIGLEASGRIPDLQRKTLEGIGEWTARHGHAVFGAAPEPRMQASEGPWLRWTRTGDTVHAVIDQEGRVALPDPDGLLDESTARLGEQPIAAERADGAILVDVAAGATPVAVSFRARD
;
A
#
# COMPACT_ATOMS: atom_id res chain seq x y z
N MET A 1 -1.70 14.35 9.85
CA MET A 1 -3.03 13.77 9.64
C MET A 1 -3.96 14.65 8.81
N ALA A 2 -3.88 15.96 8.86
CA ALA A 2 -4.66 16.86 7.97
C ALA A 2 -4.31 16.74 6.46
N MET A 3 -3.25 16.04 6.11
CA MET A 3 -2.82 15.85 4.72
C MET A 3 -3.67 14.85 3.92
N PHE A 4 -4.50 14.06 4.61
CA PHE A 4 -5.25 12.93 4.04
C PHE A 4 -6.76 12.95 4.35
N GLU A 5 -7.27 14.03 4.96
CA GLU A 5 -8.72 14.20 5.13
C GLU A 5 -9.31 14.74 3.82
N THR A 6 -9.95 13.88 3.07
CA THR A 6 -10.77 14.26 1.91
C THR A 6 -12.18 14.65 2.35
N ASP A 7 -12.70 15.73 1.77
CA ASP A 7 -14.10 16.11 1.95
C ASP A 7 -14.99 14.93 1.52
N PRO A 8 -15.98 14.50 2.33
CA PRO A 8 -16.91 13.45 1.95
C PRO A 8 -17.81 13.81 0.75
N VAL A 9 -17.82 15.07 0.33
CA VAL A 9 -18.65 15.55 -0.78
C VAL A 9 -17.82 15.72 -2.04
N ARG A 10 -18.11 14.90 -3.06
CA ARG A 10 -17.52 15.07 -4.40
C ARG A 10 -18.01 16.35 -5.05
N PRO A 11 -17.11 17.21 -5.59
CA PRO A 11 -17.50 18.35 -6.42
C PRO A 11 -18.30 17.90 -7.64
N GLU A 12 -19.21 18.77 -8.13
CA GLU A 12 -20.14 18.42 -9.21
C GLU A 12 -19.45 17.90 -10.48
N ALA A 13 -18.32 18.53 -10.85
CA ALA A 13 -17.55 18.12 -12.03
C ALA A 13 -17.03 16.67 -11.98
N TYR A 14 -16.88 16.11 -10.79
CA TYR A 14 -16.35 14.76 -10.56
C TYR A 14 -17.43 13.69 -10.36
N ARG A 15 -18.70 14.05 -10.17
CA ARG A 15 -19.80 13.10 -9.97
C ARG A 15 -20.03 12.18 -11.16
N GLN A 16 -19.65 12.63 -12.36
CA GLN A 16 -19.74 11.81 -13.58
C GLN A 16 -18.91 10.52 -13.53
N PHE A 17 -17.91 10.44 -12.64
CA PHE A 17 -17.05 9.27 -12.49
C PHE A 17 -17.56 8.27 -11.44
N GLU A 18 -18.62 8.60 -10.71
CA GLU A 18 -19.21 7.67 -9.75
C GLU A 18 -19.72 6.41 -10.45
N LYS A 19 -19.23 5.26 -10.01
CA LYS A 19 -19.59 3.95 -10.56
C LYS A 19 -19.55 2.88 -9.47
N PRO A 20 -20.18 1.73 -9.69
CA PRO A 20 -20.00 0.59 -8.79
C PRO A 20 -18.53 0.16 -8.76
N LEU A 21 -18.02 -0.14 -7.56
CA LEU A 21 -16.68 -0.68 -7.40
C LEU A 21 -16.57 -2.03 -8.14
N PRO A 22 -15.53 -2.22 -8.97
CA PRO A 22 -15.30 -3.48 -9.65
C PRO A 22 -15.13 -4.66 -8.68
N GLU A 23 -15.70 -5.82 -9.02
CA GLU A 23 -15.63 -7.01 -8.17
C GLU A 23 -14.19 -7.45 -7.89
N TRP A 24 -13.29 -7.30 -8.88
CA TRP A 24 -11.89 -7.67 -8.71
C TRP A 24 -11.21 -6.89 -7.58
N PHE A 25 -11.55 -5.62 -7.37
CA PHE A 25 -10.97 -4.81 -6.29
C PHE A 25 -11.63 -5.12 -4.94
N ARG A 26 -12.95 -5.33 -4.93
CA ARG A 26 -13.70 -5.62 -3.70
C ARG A 26 -13.24 -6.89 -3.00
N GLY A 27 -12.85 -7.91 -3.76
CA GLY A 27 -12.43 -9.21 -3.23
C GLY A 27 -10.92 -9.43 -3.21
N ALA A 28 -10.13 -8.39 -3.54
CA ALA A 28 -8.68 -8.52 -3.67
C ALA A 28 -7.98 -8.82 -2.35
N ALA A 29 -8.47 -8.28 -1.24
CA ALA A 29 -7.96 -8.42 0.12
C ALA A 29 -6.53 -7.92 0.32
N LEU A 30 -5.59 -8.27 -0.55
CA LEU A 30 -4.16 -7.95 -0.45
C LEU A 30 -3.64 -7.39 -1.77
N GLY A 31 -2.96 -6.26 -1.69
CA GLY A 31 -2.06 -5.73 -2.71
C GLY A 31 -0.66 -5.55 -2.16
N ILE A 32 0.33 -5.53 -3.05
CA ILE A 32 1.71 -5.21 -2.68
C ILE A 32 2.12 -3.90 -3.33
N PHE A 33 2.64 -3.02 -2.51
CA PHE A 33 3.21 -1.74 -2.88
C PHE A 33 4.73 -1.85 -2.96
N VAL A 34 5.38 -1.14 -3.89
CA VAL A 34 6.83 -1.02 -3.92
C VAL A 34 7.24 0.43 -3.95
N HIS A 35 7.99 0.86 -2.94
CA HIS A 35 8.72 2.13 -2.98
C HIS A 35 10.16 1.87 -3.38
N TRP A 36 10.55 2.42 -4.54
CA TRP A 36 11.89 2.28 -5.09
C TRP A 36 12.29 3.52 -5.89
N GLY A 37 13.53 3.93 -5.75
CA GLY A 37 14.03 5.15 -6.36
C GLY A 37 15.48 5.43 -5.95
N PRO A 38 16.06 6.58 -6.37
CA PRO A 38 17.42 6.98 -5.99
C PRO A 38 17.64 7.03 -4.48
N TYR A 39 16.60 7.27 -3.68
CA TYR A 39 16.65 7.22 -2.21
C TYR A 39 17.04 5.84 -1.65
N SER A 40 16.92 4.77 -2.45
CA SER A 40 17.42 3.44 -2.06
C SER A 40 18.95 3.33 -2.09
N VAL A 41 19.66 4.30 -2.69
CA VAL A 41 21.13 4.35 -2.69
C VAL A 41 21.64 4.76 -1.32
N PRO A 42 21.27 5.93 -0.74
CA PRO A 42 21.61 6.22 0.65
C PRO A 42 20.88 5.26 1.60
N ALA A 43 19.65 4.88 1.31
CA ALA A 43 18.82 3.96 2.09
C ALA A 43 18.85 4.29 3.58
N TRP A 44 18.62 5.55 3.93
CA TRP A 44 18.86 6.02 5.28
C TRP A 44 17.71 6.93 5.78
N ALA A 45 17.18 6.57 6.92
CA ALA A 45 16.36 7.43 7.77
C ALA A 45 16.57 7.03 9.23
N GLU A 46 16.24 7.90 10.16
CA GLU A 46 16.23 7.61 11.59
C GLU A 46 15.02 6.71 11.91
N PRO A 47 15.19 5.52 12.53
CA PRO A 47 14.08 4.62 12.78
C PRO A 47 13.29 5.06 14.03
N THR A 48 12.59 6.19 13.94
CA THR A 48 11.94 6.86 15.07
C THR A 48 10.56 6.29 15.44
N GLY A 49 10.03 5.37 14.67
CA GLY A 49 8.75 4.72 14.90
C GLY A 49 7.76 4.92 13.74
N GLU A 50 6.56 4.37 13.89
CA GLU A 50 5.49 4.49 12.91
C GLU A 50 4.96 5.94 12.82
N LEU A 51 4.20 6.24 11.77
CA LEU A 51 3.54 7.54 11.60
C LEU A 51 2.74 7.91 12.87
N GLY A 52 3.08 9.06 13.47
CA GLY A 52 2.50 9.52 14.72
C GLY A 52 3.28 9.15 15.99
N ALA A 53 4.36 8.37 15.91
CA ALA A 53 5.24 8.08 17.04
C ALA A 53 6.09 9.30 17.46
N VAL A 54 6.45 10.15 16.49
CA VAL A 54 7.19 11.41 16.72
C VAL A 54 6.19 12.57 16.84
N PRO A 55 6.42 13.52 17.79
CA PRO A 55 5.61 14.73 17.88
C PRO A 55 5.53 15.48 16.53
N ARG A 56 4.38 16.08 16.23
CA ARG A 56 4.12 16.67 14.91
C ARG A 56 5.08 17.78 14.52
N ASP A 57 5.54 18.57 15.46
CA ASP A 57 6.52 19.65 15.28
C ASP A 57 7.96 19.15 15.07
N GLU A 58 8.25 17.92 15.44
CA GLU A 58 9.55 17.28 15.22
C GLU A 58 9.55 16.31 14.02
N TRP A 59 8.37 15.95 13.52
CA TRP A 59 8.21 14.86 12.55
C TRP A 59 9.01 15.08 11.25
N TYR A 60 9.05 16.29 10.71
CA TYR A 60 9.78 16.56 9.48
C TYR A 60 11.29 16.45 9.65
N THR A 61 11.82 16.85 10.81
CA THR A 61 13.24 16.77 11.15
C THR A 61 13.68 15.34 11.45
N HIS A 62 12.80 14.55 12.11
CA HIS A 62 13.04 13.18 12.56
C HIS A 62 12.18 12.16 11.79
N ASN A 63 11.96 12.43 10.51
CA ASN A 63 11.13 11.60 9.64
C ASN A 63 11.76 10.20 9.46
N PRO A 64 11.02 9.09 9.74
CA PRO A 64 11.53 7.74 9.61
C PRO A 64 11.58 7.21 8.17
N TYR A 65 11.10 7.99 7.18
CA TYR A 65 10.90 7.57 5.80
C TYR A 65 12.14 7.83 4.94
N ALA A 66 12.83 6.75 4.51
CA ALA A 66 14.01 6.84 3.67
C ALA A 66 13.72 7.47 2.29
N GLU A 67 12.50 7.29 1.78
CA GLU A 67 12.04 7.92 0.53
C GLU A 67 11.90 9.44 0.63
N TRP A 68 11.93 9.99 1.84
CA TRP A 68 11.98 11.45 2.09
C TRP A 68 13.41 12.01 2.13
N TYR A 69 14.44 11.19 1.88
CA TYR A 69 15.84 11.60 2.02
C TYR A 69 16.19 12.87 1.25
N ALA A 70 15.69 13.04 0.01
CA ALA A 70 15.91 14.26 -0.79
C ALA A 70 15.42 15.54 -0.12
N ASN A 71 14.39 15.44 0.73
CA ASN A 71 13.90 16.55 1.54
C ASN A 71 14.66 16.67 2.85
N THR A 72 14.76 15.57 3.61
CA THR A 72 15.29 15.59 4.98
C THR A 72 16.78 15.93 5.05
N MET A 73 17.57 15.59 4.01
CA MET A 73 18.97 16.01 3.92
C MET A 73 19.16 17.53 3.76
N ARG A 74 18.09 18.26 3.42
CA ARG A 74 18.10 19.74 3.25
C ARG A 74 17.65 20.48 4.52
N ILE A 75 17.03 19.80 5.48
CA ILE A 75 16.52 20.39 6.72
C ILE A 75 17.68 20.62 7.68
N GLU A 76 17.85 21.87 8.14
CA GLU A 76 18.89 22.24 9.11
C GLU A 76 18.64 21.55 10.45
N GLY A 77 19.70 20.89 10.98
CA GLY A 77 19.63 20.18 12.24
C GLY A 77 19.06 18.76 12.15
N SER A 78 18.59 18.30 10.98
CA SER A 78 18.09 16.93 10.85
C SER A 78 19.25 15.89 10.93
N PRO A 79 19.00 14.72 11.52
CA PRO A 79 19.95 13.60 11.50
C PRO A 79 20.32 13.15 10.08
N SER A 80 19.35 13.21 9.13
CA SER A 80 19.58 12.91 7.72
C SER A 80 20.59 13.85 7.09
N ARG A 81 20.54 15.16 7.38
CA ARG A 81 21.52 16.12 6.91
C ARG A 81 22.90 15.86 7.51
N ALA A 82 22.96 15.63 8.81
CA ALA A 82 24.24 15.31 9.47
C ALA A 82 24.88 14.04 8.88
N HIS A 83 24.09 13.00 8.63
CA HIS A 83 24.53 11.79 7.95
C HIS A 83 25.02 12.09 6.54
N HIS A 84 24.27 12.86 5.77
CA HIS A 84 24.59 13.20 4.39
C HIS A 84 25.91 13.98 4.28
N GLU A 85 26.12 14.97 5.15
CA GLU A 85 27.39 15.71 5.20
C GLU A 85 28.58 14.82 5.59
N ALA A 86 28.38 13.92 6.56
CA ALA A 86 29.45 13.04 7.05
C ALA A 86 29.83 11.95 6.03
N VAL A 87 28.87 11.37 5.33
CA VAL A 87 29.10 10.21 4.45
C VAL A 87 29.32 10.62 3.00
N TYR A 88 28.58 11.63 2.51
CA TYR A 88 28.56 12.04 1.11
C TYR A 88 29.15 13.44 0.89
N GLY A 89 29.64 14.11 1.94
CA GLY A 89 30.30 15.42 1.82
C GLY A 89 29.38 16.53 1.31
N GLY A 90 28.05 16.39 1.45
CA GLY A 90 27.08 17.34 0.94
C GLY A 90 26.88 17.27 -0.59
N ALA A 91 27.10 16.10 -1.19
CA ALA A 91 26.90 15.86 -2.63
C ALA A 91 25.44 16.18 -3.06
N PRO A 92 25.20 16.60 -4.32
CA PRO A 92 23.84 16.75 -4.83
C PRO A 92 23.05 15.44 -4.77
N TYR A 93 21.72 15.53 -4.52
CA TYR A 93 20.86 14.33 -4.51
C TYR A 93 20.90 13.55 -5.83
N ASP A 94 21.06 14.24 -6.94
CA ASP A 94 21.13 13.64 -8.28
C ASP A 94 22.34 12.72 -8.49
N ASP A 95 23.38 12.81 -7.65
CA ASP A 95 24.50 11.87 -7.67
C ASP A 95 24.04 10.45 -7.29
N PHE A 96 22.96 10.33 -6.48
CA PHE A 96 22.35 9.04 -6.18
C PHE A 96 21.59 8.47 -7.38
N LEU A 97 20.94 9.31 -8.20
CA LEU A 97 20.34 8.86 -9.45
C LEU A 97 21.42 8.33 -10.40
N ASP A 98 22.55 9.03 -10.51
CA ASP A 98 23.65 8.59 -11.39
C ASP A 98 24.37 7.33 -10.89
N ALA A 99 24.44 7.15 -9.57
CA ALA A 99 25.04 5.98 -8.93
C ALA A 99 24.12 4.76 -8.83
N TRP A 100 22.83 4.93 -9.13
CA TRP A 100 21.84 3.85 -9.03
C TRP A 100 21.92 2.94 -10.27
N GLU A 101 22.33 1.70 -10.10
CA GLU A 101 22.55 0.76 -11.20
C GLU A 101 21.42 -0.28 -11.37
N ALA A 102 20.72 -0.62 -10.29
CA ALA A 102 19.68 -1.67 -10.24
C ALA A 102 20.19 -3.01 -10.86
N GLU A 103 21.43 -3.37 -10.54
CA GLU A 103 22.22 -4.41 -11.21
C GLU A 103 21.70 -5.83 -11.00
N GLU A 104 20.93 -6.04 -9.94
CA GLU A 104 20.32 -7.34 -9.61
C GLU A 104 18.80 -7.35 -9.86
N PHE A 105 18.25 -6.28 -10.46
CA PHE A 105 16.82 -6.18 -10.66
C PHE A 105 16.29 -7.11 -11.74
N ASP A 106 15.43 -8.02 -11.32
CA ASP A 106 14.59 -8.87 -12.18
C ASP A 106 13.13 -8.73 -11.73
N ALA A 107 12.31 -8.07 -12.55
CA ALA A 107 10.91 -7.85 -12.26
C ALA A 107 10.13 -9.18 -12.10
N ALA A 108 10.49 -10.22 -12.86
CA ALA A 108 9.82 -11.51 -12.76
C ALA A 108 10.11 -12.21 -11.41
N GLU A 109 11.33 -12.09 -10.88
CA GLU A 109 11.67 -12.61 -9.55
C GLU A 109 10.92 -11.87 -8.44
N VAL A 110 10.85 -10.53 -8.52
CA VAL A 110 10.08 -9.72 -7.56
C VAL A 110 8.60 -10.13 -7.60
N LEU A 111 8.02 -10.21 -8.79
CA LEU A 111 6.59 -10.54 -8.95
C LEU A 111 6.29 -12.01 -8.61
N ALA A 112 7.25 -12.93 -8.72
CA ALA A 112 7.08 -14.31 -8.24
C ALA A 112 6.90 -14.35 -6.71
N VAL A 113 7.67 -13.57 -5.95
CA VAL A 113 7.52 -13.45 -4.50
C VAL A 113 6.19 -12.79 -4.14
N VAL A 114 5.82 -11.72 -4.85
CA VAL A 114 4.54 -11.02 -4.67
C VAL A 114 3.36 -11.97 -4.93
N ALA A 115 3.34 -12.65 -6.06
CA ALA A 115 2.26 -13.57 -6.42
C ALA A 115 2.11 -14.73 -5.42
N ALA A 116 3.23 -15.21 -4.86
CA ALA A 116 3.21 -16.27 -3.85
C ALA A 116 2.48 -15.86 -2.56
N THR A 117 2.34 -14.57 -2.26
CA THR A 117 1.53 -14.09 -1.12
C THR A 117 0.02 -14.25 -1.34
N GLY A 118 -0.44 -14.49 -2.57
CA GLY A 118 -1.84 -14.46 -2.97
C GLY A 118 -2.37 -13.05 -3.26
N ALA A 119 -1.49 -12.02 -3.34
CA ALA A 119 -1.90 -10.67 -3.67
C ALA A 119 -2.67 -10.60 -5.00
N GLY A 120 -3.70 -9.75 -5.06
CA GLY A 120 -4.51 -9.53 -6.26
C GLY A 120 -3.96 -8.43 -7.18
N TYR A 121 -3.14 -7.54 -6.64
CA TYR A 121 -2.59 -6.39 -7.39
C TYR A 121 -1.22 -5.96 -6.87
N PHE A 122 -0.50 -5.24 -7.73
CA PHE A 122 0.84 -4.73 -7.46
C PHE A 122 0.95 -3.28 -7.93
N ILE A 123 1.54 -2.41 -7.13
CA ILE A 123 1.66 -0.97 -7.40
C ILE A 123 3.11 -0.53 -7.14
N PRO A 124 3.93 -0.23 -8.15
CA PRO A 124 5.21 0.43 -7.95
C PRO A 124 5.05 1.96 -7.87
N THR A 125 5.95 2.63 -7.17
CA THR A 125 6.15 4.07 -7.33
C THR A 125 6.66 4.37 -8.74
N THR A 126 5.98 5.28 -9.46
CA THR A 126 6.42 5.72 -10.79
C THR A 126 7.20 7.02 -10.72
N LYS A 127 6.75 7.96 -9.89
CA LYS A 127 7.44 9.17 -9.48
C LYS A 127 7.12 9.43 -8.01
N HIS A 128 8.13 9.44 -7.16
CA HIS A 128 8.00 9.86 -5.77
C HIS A 128 8.23 11.38 -5.64
N HIS A 129 8.24 11.91 -4.42
CA HIS A 129 8.38 13.34 -4.14
C HIS A 129 9.73 13.94 -4.59
N ASP A 130 10.75 13.11 -4.81
CA ASP A 130 12.05 13.53 -5.34
C ASP A 130 11.99 13.94 -6.82
N GLY A 131 10.86 13.69 -7.50
CA GLY A 131 10.62 14.06 -8.89
C GLY A 131 11.33 13.20 -9.93
N VAL A 132 12.02 12.11 -9.53
CA VAL A 132 12.63 11.16 -10.48
C VAL A 132 11.55 10.22 -10.99
N THR A 133 11.44 10.12 -12.33
CA THR A 133 10.52 9.17 -12.95
C THR A 133 11.22 7.86 -13.31
N LEU A 134 10.53 6.74 -13.05
CA LEU A 134 11.06 5.40 -13.28
C LEU A 134 10.78 4.88 -14.70
N TRP A 135 10.37 5.76 -15.58
CA TRP A 135 10.16 5.56 -17.02
C TRP A 135 10.55 6.85 -17.76
N ASP A 136 10.59 6.80 -19.10
CA ASP A 136 10.87 7.97 -19.95
C ASP A 136 9.64 8.88 -20.02
N ALA A 137 9.39 9.62 -18.93
CA ALA A 137 8.30 10.56 -18.84
C ALA A 137 8.56 11.83 -19.64
N PRO A 138 7.51 12.50 -20.17
CA PRO A 138 7.68 13.76 -20.91
C PRO A 138 8.22 14.87 -19.99
N ALA A 139 8.97 15.80 -20.58
CA ALA A 139 9.46 17.04 -19.95
C ALA A 139 10.31 16.85 -18.66
N THR A 140 11.00 15.72 -18.52
CA THR A 140 11.91 15.47 -17.39
C THR A 140 13.33 15.95 -17.59
N ASP A 141 13.68 16.45 -18.78
CA ASP A 141 15.04 16.85 -19.18
C ASP A 141 16.10 15.76 -18.88
N GLY A 142 15.68 14.49 -19.03
CA GLY A 142 16.53 13.32 -18.79
C GLY A 142 16.66 12.93 -17.31
N ARG A 143 15.91 13.54 -16.38
CA ARG A 143 15.88 13.15 -14.97
C ARG A 143 14.94 11.97 -14.74
N ASN A 144 15.24 10.86 -15.41
CA ASN A 144 14.48 9.61 -15.39
C ASN A 144 15.41 8.39 -15.49
N THR A 145 14.90 7.21 -15.18
CA THR A 145 15.71 5.97 -15.15
C THR A 145 16.08 5.43 -16.53
N VAL A 146 15.49 5.93 -17.61
CA VAL A 146 15.86 5.54 -18.98
C VAL A 146 17.10 6.31 -19.45
N ALA A 147 17.19 7.59 -19.09
CA ALA A 147 18.32 8.45 -19.49
C ALA A 147 19.50 8.35 -18.50
N ARG A 148 19.27 8.12 -17.22
CA ARG A 148 20.28 8.11 -16.15
C ARG A 148 20.13 6.86 -15.27
N GLY A 149 21.12 6.61 -14.44
CA GLY A 149 21.11 5.51 -13.50
C GLY A 149 20.97 4.15 -14.18
N PRO A 150 19.91 3.39 -13.88
CA PRO A 150 19.68 2.03 -14.40
C PRO A 150 19.62 1.95 -15.92
N ARG A 151 19.28 3.04 -16.61
CA ARG A 151 19.07 3.12 -18.07
C ARG A 151 18.04 2.12 -18.58
N ARG A 152 16.96 1.97 -17.83
CA ARG A 152 15.87 1.01 -18.06
C ARG A 152 14.51 1.68 -17.83
N ASP A 153 13.50 1.21 -18.56
CA ASP A 153 12.08 1.50 -18.28
C ASP A 153 11.59 0.53 -17.19
N LEU A 154 11.83 0.89 -15.93
CA LEU A 154 11.48 0.05 -14.78
C LEU A 154 9.97 -0.15 -14.66
N ILE A 155 9.16 0.82 -15.06
CA ILE A 155 7.70 0.73 -15.00
C ILE A 155 7.17 -0.23 -16.06
N GLY A 156 7.71 -0.18 -17.28
CA GLY A 156 7.38 -1.14 -18.33
C GLY A 156 7.69 -2.58 -17.90
N GLU A 157 8.88 -2.80 -17.31
CA GLU A 157 9.28 -4.11 -16.81
C GLU A 157 8.36 -4.62 -15.68
N PHE A 158 8.00 -3.77 -14.71
CA PHE A 158 7.02 -4.12 -13.68
C PHE A 158 5.63 -4.40 -14.26
N ALA A 159 5.16 -3.59 -15.22
CA ALA A 159 3.85 -3.78 -15.83
C ALA A 159 3.74 -5.13 -16.55
N ASP A 160 4.77 -5.50 -17.33
CA ASP A 160 4.81 -6.76 -18.06
C ASP A 160 4.90 -7.96 -17.11
N ALA A 161 5.78 -7.91 -16.10
CA ALA A 161 5.93 -8.97 -15.11
C ALA A 161 4.67 -9.15 -14.25
N THR A 162 4.00 -8.05 -13.85
CA THR A 162 2.75 -8.07 -13.08
C THR A 162 1.66 -8.80 -13.85
N ARG A 163 1.47 -8.48 -15.11
CA ARG A 163 0.49 -9.14 -15.97
C ARG A 163 0.83 -10.59 -16.25
N ALA A 164 2.12 -10.90 -16.46
CA ALA A 164 2.59 -12.27 -16.62
C ALA A 164 2.33 -13.13 -15.38
N ALA A 165 2.38 -12.53 -14.19
CA ALA A 165 2.03 -13.16 -12.92
C ALA A 165 0.51 -13.27 -12.67
N GLY A 166 -0.34 -12.72 -13.56
CA GLY A 166 -1.80 -12.74 -13.43
C GLY A 166 -2.37 -11.73 -12.44
N LEU A 167 -1.58 -10.73 -12.02
CA LEU A 167 -1.97 -9.68 -11.09
C LEU A 167 -2.49 -8.44 -11.82
N ARG A 168 -3.31 -7.63 -11.14
CA ARG A 168 -3.66 -6.29 -11.60
C ARG A 168 -2.50 -5.33 -11.37
N PHE A 169 -2.24 -4.49 -12.36
CA PHE A 169 -1.15 -3.53 -12.34
C PHE A 169 -1.66 -2.15 -11.95
N GLY A 170 -1.11 -1.54 -10.90
CA GLY A 170 -1.35 -0.16 -10.53
C GLY A 170 -0.11 0.70 -10.66
N VAL A 171 -0.30 2.01 -10.57
CA VAL A 171 0.79 3.00 -10.53
C VAL A 171 0.57 3.99 -9.38
N TYR A 172 1.60 4.23 -8.60
CA TYR A 172 1.66 5.33 -7.65
C TYR A 172 2.26 6.56 -8.33
N TYR A 173 1.66 7.71 -8.11
CA TYR A 173 2.20 8.99 -8.56
C TYR A 173 2.07 10.06 -7.48
N SER A 174 3.19 10.70 -7.10
CA SER A 174 3.20 11.86 -6.23
C SER A 174 2.69 13.08 -6.99
N GLY A 175 1.42 13.43 -6.77
CA GLY A 175 0.78 14.57 -7.43
C GLY A 175 1.15 15.91 -6.80
N GLY A 176 1.10 16.00 -5.48
CA GLY A 176 1.24 17.27 -4.76
C GLY A 176 2.67 17.64 -4.35
N LEU A 177 3.64 16.76 -4.52
CA LEU A 177 5.04 17.04 -4.21
C LEU A 177 5.97 16.69 -5.36
N ASP A 178 6.90 17.59 -5.62
CA ASP A 178 8.06 17.39 -6.48
C ASP A 178 9.15 18.37 -6.01
N TRP A 179 10.12 17.86 -5.27
CA TRP A 179 11.17 18.68 -4.67
C TRP A 179 12.22 19.17 -5.68
N HIS A 180 12.12 18.72 -6.93
CA HIS A 180 13.01 19.14 -8.01
C HIS A 180 12.38 20.18 -8.93
N PHE A 181 11.07 20.06 -9.21
CA PHE A 181 10.38 20.89 -10.20
C PHE A 181 10.47 22.40 -9.91
N SER A 182 10.41 22.77 -8.62
CA SER A 182 10.50 24.15 -8.16
C SER A 182 11.63 24.31 -7.16
N ASP A 183 12.34 25.45 -7.20
CA ASP A 183 13.39 25.80 -6.22
C ASP A 183 12.76 26.24 -4.89
N LEU A 184 11.98 25.35 -4.29
CA LEU A 184 11.30 25.59 -3.02
C LEU A 184 12.18 25.16 -1.84
N PRO A 185 12.01 25.77 -0.65
CA PRO A 185 12.67 25.32 0.57
C PRO A 185 12.27 23.87 0.90
N PRO A 186 13.02 23.18 1.76
CA PRO A 186 12.60 21.87 2.25
C PRO A 186 11.28 21.97 3.02
N ILE A 187 10.50 20.91 3.00
CA ILE A 187 9.29 20.80 3.83
C ILE A 187 9.73 20.42 5.24
N ASP A 188 9.68 21.39 6.14
CA ASP A 188 10.11 21.29 7.55
C ASP A 188 8.96 21.57 8.54
N HIS A 189 7.77 21.93 8.04
CA HIS A 189 6.57 22.19 8.83
C HIS A 189 5.29 21.99 8.00
N ASP A 190 4.16 21.87 8.68
CA ASP A 190 2.85 21.88 8.02
C ASP A 190 2.58 23.21 7.31
N GLY A 191 2.16 23.12 6.05
CA GLY A 191 1.91 24.29 5.22
C GLY A 191 3.16 24.89 4.55
N ALA A 192 4.31 24.19 4.61
CA ALA A 192 5.46 24.54 3.77
C ALA A 192 5.05 24.56 2.29
N PRO A 193 5.63 25.47 1.48
CA PRO A 193 5.26 25.60 0.08
C PRO A 193 5.56 24.33 -0.72
N ALA A 194 4.60 23.96 -1.58
CA ALA A 194 4.70 22.86 -2.53
C ALA A 194 4.39 23.38 -3.93
N PRO A 195 4.84 22.72 -5.02
CA PRO A 195 4.50 23.15 -6.36
C PRO A 195 2.99 23.00 -6.59
N ASP A 196 2.32 24.11 -6.94
CA ASP A 196 0.85 24.16 -7.01
C ASP A 196 0.34 25.07 -8.14
N ASP A 197 1.23 25.53 -9.01
CA ASP A 197 0.93 26.40 -10.13
C ASP A 197 0.50 25.60 -11.39
N LEU A 198 0.05 26.33 -12.42
CA LEU A 198 -0.43 25.74 -13.66
C LEU A 198 0.67 24.96 -14.41
N ALA A 199 1.89 25.44 -14.40
CA ALA A 199 3.00 24.79 -15.09
C ALA A 199 3.30 23.41 -14.50
N TYR A 200 3.28 23.33 -13.19
CA TYR A 200 3.43 22.05 -12.49
C TYR A 200 2.21 21.14 -12.70
N ALA A 201 1.00 21.67 -12.63
CA ALA A 201 -0.21 20.91 -12.87
C ALA A 201 -0.24 20.29 -14.29
N GLU A 202 0.17 21.04 -15.31
CA GLU A 202 0.29 20.53 -16.68
C GLU A 202 1.40 19.48 -16.85
N TYR A 203 2.53 19.67 -16.19
CA TYR A 203 3.64 18.70 -16.15
C TYR A 203 3.18 17.38 -15.52
N ALA A 204 2.55 17.44 -14.35
CA ALA A 204 2.04 16.26 -13.66
C ALA A 204 0.94 15.55 -14.48
N HIS A 205 0.04 16.33 -15.11
CA HIS A 205 -0.99 15.80 -15.99
C HIS A 205 -0.39 15.01 -17.17
N ASP A 206 0.59 15.59 -17.87
CA ASP A 206 1.21 14.94 -19.02
C ASP A 206 1.93 13.64 -18.63
N HIS A 207 2.54 13.58 -17.44
CA HIS A 207 3.11 12.36 -16.87
C HIS A 207 2.08 11.26 -16.67
N VAL A 208 0.96 11.58 -16.00
CA VAL A 208 -0.05 10.54 -15.70
C VAL A 208 -0.80 10.11 -16.96
N ILE A 209 -1.04 11.02 -17.90
CA ILE A 209 -1.59 10.64 -19.22
C ILE A 209 -0.65 9.68 -19.96
N ASP A 210 0.67 9.94 -19.95
CA ASP A 210 1.66 9.06 -20.57
C ASP A 210 1.69 7.68 -19.89
N LEU A 211 1.60 7.60 -18.55
CA LEU A 211 1.44 6.34 -17.82
C LEU A 211 0.18 5.57 -18.24
N ILE A 212 -0.95 6.27 -18.36
CA ILE A 212 -2.23 5.67 -18.77
C ILE A 212 -2.11 5.13 -20.21
N ASP A 213 -1.57 5.90 -21.12
CA ASP A 213 -1.49 5.51 -22.53
C ASP A 213 -0.48 4.39 -22.77
N ARG A 214 0.67 4.39 -22.09
CA ARG A 214 1.72 3.35 -22.24
C ARG A 214 1.36 2.06 -21.53
N TYR A 215 0.97 2.15 -20.25
CA TYR A 215 0.93 0.97 -19.39
C TYR A 215 -0.49 0.53 -19.00
N ARG A 216 -1.54 1.31 -19.28
CA ARG A 216 -2.93 0.93 -18.97
C ARG A 216 -3.10 0.37 -17.56
N PRO A 217 -2.72 1.10 -16.51
CA PRO A 217 -2.81 0.60 -15.14
C PRO A 217 -4.28 0.38 -14.73
N ASP A 218 -4.54 -0.65 -13.94
CA ASP A 218 -5.87 -0.91 -13.35
C ASP A 218 -6.15 0.00 -12.14
N ILE A 219 -5.10 0.53 -11.52
CA ILE A 219 -5.19 1.42 -10.35
C ILE A 219 -4.34 2.67 -10.60
N LEU A 220 -4.95 3.85 -10.42
CA LEU A 220 -4.21 5.10 -10.24
C LEU A 220 -4.17 5.43 -8.74
N TRP A 221 -3.01 5.28 -8.12
CA TRP A 221 -2.79 5.60 -6.71
C TRP A 221 -2.11 6.95 -6.61
N GLY A 222 -2.89 8.02 -6.40
CA GLY A 222 -2.38 9.38 -6.17
C GLY A 222 -1.88 9.58 -4.76
N ASP A 223 -0.97 10.53 -4.58
CA ASP A 223 -0.48 10.89 -3.25
C ASP A 223 -0.29 12.40 -3.08
N ILE A 224 -0.45 12.87 -1.83
CA ILE A 224 -0.28 14.27 -1.42
C ILE A 224 -1.22 15.24 -2.16
N ARG A 225 -2.40 14.84 -2.60
CA ARG A 225 -3.31 15.65 -3.41
C ARG A 225 -2.83 15.90 -4.85
N TRP A 226 -3.66 16.58 -5.63
CA TRP A 226 -3.33 17.11 -6.95
C TRP A 226 -3.03 18.62 -6.84
N PRO A 227 -2.17 19.20 -7.71
CA PRO A 227 -1.94 20.65 -7.74
C PRO A 227 -3.25 21.42 -7.91
N ALA A 228 -3.50 22.45 -7.09
CA ALA A 228 -4.77 23.19 -7.07
C ALA A 228 -5.10 23.82 -8.42
N ALA A 229 -4.11 24.31 -9.15
CA ALA A 229 -4.29 24.87 -10.49
C ALA A 229 -4.82 23.86 -11.54
N GLY A 230 -4.71 22.55 -11.28
CA GLY A 230 -5.17 21.48 -12.17
C GLY A 230 -6.49 20.82 -11.75
N ILE A 231 -7.15 21.25 -10.67
CA ILE A 231 -8.39 20.60 -10.17
C ILE A 231 -9.61 21.03 -10.99
N GLU A 232 -9.75 22.33 -11.32
CA GLU A 232 -10.88 22.84 -12.06
C GLU A 232 -10.92 22.31 -13.51
N PRO A 233 -12.12 22.06 -14.08
CA PRO A 233 -12.24 21.52 -15.43
C PRO A 233 -11.50 22.32 -16.49
N GLY A 234 -10.70 21.65 -17.30
CA GLY A 234 -9.89 22.24 -18.37
C GLY A 234 -9.14 21.19 -19.20
N PRO A 235 -8.44 21.58 -20.26
CA PRO A 235 -7.79 20.65 -21.19
C PRO A 235 -6.71 19.75 -20.56
N LYS A 236 -6.03 20.24 -19.51
CA LYS A 236 -5.01 19.50 -18.76
C LYS A 236 -5.37 19.46 -17.27
N SER A 237 -6.65 19.22 -16.99
CA SER A 237 -7.16 19.14 -15.62
C SER A 237 -7.23 17.70 -15.13
N LEU A 238 -7.41 17.54 -13.83
CA LEU A 238 -7.68 16.24 -13.21
C LEU A 238 -8.99 15.62 -13.74
N VAL A 239 -9.99 16.43 -14.10
CA VAL A 239 -11.21 15.94 -14.77
C VAL A 239 -10.86 15.28 -16.10
N HIS A 240 -10.08 15.94 -16.97
CA HIS A 240 -9.64 15.36 -18.24
C HIS A 240 -8.80 14.09 -18.06
N LEU A 241 -7.97 14.08 -17.00
CA LEU A 241 -7.17 12.92 -16.66
C LEU A 241 -8.07 11.71 -16.32
N PHE A 242 -9.07 11.87 -15.48
CA PHE A 242 -10.00 10.80 -15.11
C PHE A 242 -10.90 10.39 -16.27
N GLU A 243 -11.35 11.33 -17.14
CA GLU A 243 -12.05 11.00 -18.39
C GLU A 243 -11.18 10.09 -19.27
N THR A 244 -9.92 10.43 -19.45
CA THR A 244 -8.94 9.62 -20.20
C THR A 244 -8.77 8.25 -19.57
N PHE A 245 -8.52 8.21 -18.26
CA PHE A 245 -8.32 6.96 -17.53
C PHE A 245 -9.50 6.00 -17.71
N TYR A 246 -10.70 6.41 -17.35
CA TYR A 246 -11.87 5.53 -17.43
C TYR A 246 -12.29 5.19 -18.87
N SER A 247 -11.95 6.03 -19.86
CA SER A 247 -12.14 5.68 -21.27
C SER A 247 -11.20 4.56 -21.72
N ARG A 248 -9.98 4.48 -21.16
CA ARG A 248 -8.96 3.49 -21.48
C ARG A 248 -9.06 2.22 -20.63
N VAL A 249 -9.46 2.38 -19.38
CA VAL A 249 -9.57 1.33 -18.38
C VAL A 249 -10.91 1.46 -17.64
N PRO A 250 -12.02 1.02 -18.22
CA PRO A 250 -13.37 1.21 -17.65
C PRO A 250 -13.53 0.61 -16.25
N ASP A 251 -12.85 -0.51 -15.97
CA ASP A 251 -12.86 -1.19 -14.66
C ASP A 251 -11.69 -0.75 -13.76
N GLY A 252 -11.00 0.33 -14.13
CA GLY A 252 -9.93 0.90 -13.32
C GLY A 252 -10.49 1.59 -12.07
N VAL A 253 -9.65 1.80 -11.06
CA VAL A 253 -10.01 2.47 -9.80
C VAL A 253 -8.99 3.52 -9.41
N VAL A 254 -9.45 4.55 -8.69
CA VAL A 254 -8.61 5.61 -8.13
C VAL A 254 -8.84 5.73 -6.62
N ASN A 255 -7.76 6.01 -5.88
CA ASN A 255 -7.85 6.29 -4.43
C ASN A 255 -8.32 7.72 -4.15
N ASP A 256 -8.42 8.10 -2.88
CA ASP A 256 -8.93 9.40 -2.44
C ASP A 256 -7.85 10.48 -2.21
N ARG A 257 -6.58 10.24 -2.60
CA ARG A 257 -5.48 11.20 -2.35
C ARG A 257 -5.22 12.17 -3.51
N TRP A 258 -6.25 12.47 -4.32
CA TRP A 258 -6.18 13.43 -5.42
C TRP A 258 -6.68 14.84 -5.05
N GLY A 259 -6.93 15.09 -3.76
CA GLY A 259 -7.54 16.32 -3.28
C GLY A 259 -9.07 16.28 -3.38
N GLU A 260 -9.71 17.49 -3.39
CA GLU A 260 -11.16 17.60 -3.53
C GLU A 260 -11.61 17.21 -4.94
N SER A 261 -11.79 15.91 -5.16
CA SER A 261 -12.05 15.35 -6.48
C SER A 261 -12.91 14.09 -6.42
N HIS A 262 -12.59 13.07 -7.21
CA HIS A 262 -13.22 11.76 -7.24
C HIS A 262 -12.35 10.69 -6.57
N TRP A 263 -13.00 9.64 -6.06
CA TRP A 263 -12.38 8.41 -5.57
C TRP A 263 -13.33 7.22 -5.76
N ASP A 264 -12.78 6.03 -5.99
CA ASP A 264 -13.50 4.76 -5.95
C ASP A 264 -13.35 4.09 -4.58
N PHE A 265 -12.25 4.35 -3.87
CA PHE A 265 -11.98 3.83 -2.53
C PHE A 265 -11.21 4.84 -1.66
N ARG A 266 -11.43 4.74 -0.35
CA ARG A 266 -10.74 5.55 0.65
C ARG A 266 -9.43 4.90 1.08
N THR A 267 -8.49 5.69 1.57
CA THR A 267 -7.22 5.20 2.10
C THR A 267 -7.04 5.56 3.56
N SER A 268 -6.39 4.66 4.31
CA SER A 268 -5.82 4.93 5.62
C SER A 268 -4.35 4.51 5.64
N GLU A 269 -3.53 5.12 6.51
CA GLU A 269 -2.11 4.84 6.60
C GLU A 269 -1.73 4.52 8.04
N TYR A 270 -1.09 3.37 8.28
CA TYR A 270 -0.75 2.76 9.56
C TYR A 270 -1.94 2.55 10.51
N VAL A 271 -2.74 3.58 10.76
CA VAL A 271 -3.93 3.48 11.63
C VAL A 271 -5.10 2.93 10.83
N HIS A 272 -5.70 1.83 11.28
CA HIS A 272 -6.88 1.23 10.69
C HIS A 272 -8.03 1.20 11.71
N GLY A 273 -9.25 1.35 11.23
CA GLY A 273 -10.46 1.16 12.03
C GLY A 273 -11.09 2.40 12.64
N THR A 274 -10.70 3.61 12.27
CA THR A 274 -11.20 4.81 12.95
C THR A 274 -12.17 5.67 12.18
N ALA A 275 -12.44 5.52 10.89
CA ALA A 275 -13.41 6.41 10.24
C ALA A 275 -13.73 6.09 8.77
N VAL A 276 -13.75 4.83 8.37
CA VAL A 276 -14.41 4.53 7.11
C VAL A 276 -15.88 4.28 7.42
N GLU A 277 -16.77 5.07 6.84
CA GLU A 277 -18.21 4.87 7.00
C GLU A 277 -18.58 3.47 6.55
N VAL A 278 -19.44 2.80 7.34
CA VAL A 278 -19.92 1.45 7.02
C VAL A 278 -20.56 1.47 5.63
N GLY A 279 -19.91 0.80 4.67
CA GLY A 279 -20.39 0.68 3.29
C GLY A 279 -19.53 1.33 2.21
N GLU A 280 -18.53 2.17 2.53
CA GLU A 280 -17.54 2.63 1.57
C GLU A 280 -16.41 1.60 1.38
N ALA A 281 -15.87 1.51 0.17
CA ALA A 281 -14.66 0.74 -0.09
C ALA A 281 -13.45 1.47 0.49
N TRP A 282 -12.53 0.72 1.08
CA TRP A 282 -11.33 1.31 1.67
C TRP A 282 -10.13 0.37 1.60
N GLU A 283 -8.97 0.97 1.71
CA GLU A 283 -7.67 0.30 1.70
C GLU A 283 -6.81 0.84 2.84
N ASN A 284 -6.17 -0.04 3.59
CA ASN A 284 -5.14 0.34 4.54
C ASN A 284 -3.77 0.15 3.91
N THR A 285 -2.93 1.18 3.94
CA THR A 285 -1.55 1.08 3.48
C THR A 285 -0.56 1.27 4.62
N ARG A 286 0.51 0.45 4.61
CA ARG A 286 1.67 0.60 5.50
C ARG A 286 2.88 -0.17 4.99
N GLY A 287 4.07 0.18 5.49
CA GLY A 287 5.27 -0.60 5.29
C GLY A 287 5.29 -1.91 6.08
N ILE A 288 6.02 -2.92 5.58
CA ILE A 288 6.50 -4.02 6.43
C ILE A 288 7.45 -3.45 7.49
N GLY A 289 8.29 -2.48 7.13
CA GLY A 289 9.09 -1.67 8.04
C GLY A 289 8.38 -0.37 8.45
N LEU A 290 9.14 0.51 9.11
CA LEU A 290 8.70 1.85 9.48
C LEU A 290 8.73 2.80 8.27
N SER A 291 9.68 2.60 7.36
CA SER A 291 9.87 3.35 6.12
C SER A 291 9.17 2.64 4.95
N PHE A 292 8.67 3.41 3.97
CA PHE A 292 8.20 2.81 2.72
C PHE A 292 9.37 2.49 1.79
N GLY A 293 10.34 3.39 1.62
CA GLY A 293 11.60 3.10 0.92
C GLY A 293 12.53 2.23 1.78
N HIS A 294 13.48 1.55 1.14
CA HIS A 294 14.47 0.75 1.85
C HIS A 294 15.27 1.61 2.82
N ASN A 295 15.29 1.21 4.10
CA ASN A 295 16.07 1.85 5.16
C ASN A 295 16.99 0.83 5.83
N ARG A 296 18.31 0.95 5.61
CA ARG A 296 19.30 0.00 6.17
C ARG A 296 19.48 0.11 7.68
N ASN A 297 18.90 1.13 8.33
CA ASN A 297 18.88 1.26 9.79
C ASN A 297 17.77 0.44 10.45
N GLU A 298 16.83 -0.10 9.66
CA GLU A 298 15.80 -0.98 10.18
C GLU A 298 16.34 -2.37 10.48
N THR A 299 15.89 -2.92 11.59
CA THR A 299 16.22 -4.27 12.07
C THR A 299 14.92 -5.08 12.20
N SER A 300 15.02 -6.35 12.56
CA SER A 300 13.85 -7.20 12.80
C SER A 300 12.87 -6.66 13.84
N GLU A 301 13.30 -5.75 14.72
CA GLU A 301 12.43 -5.10 15.71
C GLU A 301 11.54 -4.01 15.12
N HIS A 302 11.90 -3.50 13.94
CA HIS A 302 11.19 -2.45 13.23
C HIS A 302 10.24 -2.99 12.15
N LEU A 303 10.29 -4.30 11.88
CA LEU A 303 9.53 -4.92 10.80
C LEU A 303 8.37 -5.77 11.35
N LEU A 304 7.26 -5.77 10.64
CA LEU A 304 6.19 -6.74 10.87
C LEU A 304 6.71 -8.16 10.69
N SER A 305 6.50 -9.00 11.70
CA SER A 305 6.64 -10.44 11.52
C SER A 305 5.54 -10.98 10.59
N ALA A 306 5.74 -12.15 9.99
CA ALA A 306 4.70 -12.76 9.16
C ALA A 306 3.38 -13.02 9.91
N PRO A 307 3.36 -13.51 11.17
CA PRO A 307 2.14 -13.59 11.96
C PRO A 307 1.45 -12.24 12.19
N ASP A 308 2.21 -11.15 12.43
CA ASP A 308 1.65 -9.82 12.62
C ASP A 308 1.04 -9.26 11.33
N ALA A 309 1.72 -9.47 10.19
CA ALA A 309 1.21 -9.09 8.88
C ALA A 309 -0.08 -9.87 8.53
N VAL A 310 -0.16 -11.15 8.88
CA VAL A 310 -1.37 -11.96 8.72
C VAL A 310 -2.50 -11.45 9.61
N ARG A 311 -2.22 -11.14 10.89
CA ARG A 311 -3.23 -10.53 11.79
C ARG A 311 -3.78 -9.23 11.21
N LEU A 312 -2.88 -8.38 10.69
CA LEU A 312 -3.27 -7.13 10.05
C LEU A 312 -4.15 -7.37 8.81
N LEU A 313 -3.75 -8.28 7.92
CA LEU A 313 -4.53 -8.64 6.73
C LEU A 313 -5.94 -9.10 7.12
N VAL A 314 -6.03 -10.00 8.08
CA VAL A 314 -7.32 -10.52 8.54
C VAL A 314 -8.16 -9.45 9.23
N ASP A 315 -7.54 -8.59 10.05
CA ASP A 315 -8.27 -7.48 10.71
C ASP A 315 -8.86 -6.52 9.67
N VAL A 316 -8.08 -6.11 8.67
CA VAL A 316 -8.52 -5.24 7.58
C VAL A 316 -9.67 -5.87 6.79
N VAL A 317 -9.52 -7.13 6.36
CA VAL A 317 -10.54 -7.84 5.58
C VAL A 317 -11.82 -8.08 6.39
N SER A 318 -11.70 -8.42 7.68
CA SER A 318 -12.86 -8.60 8.56
C SER A 318 -13.70 -7.34 8.77
N ARG A 319 -13.13 -6.18 8.41
CA ARG A 319 -13.81 -4.86 8.40
C ARG A 319 -14.18 -4.38 7.01
N GLY A 320 -13.95 -5.20 5.96
CA GLY A 320 -14.34 -4.92 4.58
C GLY A 320 -13.34 -4.10 3.78
N GLY A 321 -12.08 -3.99 4.23
CA GLY A 321 -11.00 -3.29 3.54
C GLY A 321 -10.07 -4.22 2.78
N ASN A 322 -9.20 -3.62 1.95
CA ASN A 322 -8.02 -4.27 1.39
C ASN A 322 -6.76 -3.79 2.13
N LEU A 323 -5.77 -4.65 2.27
CA LEU A 323 -4.44 -4.28 2.76
C LEU A 323 -3.50 -4.05 1.56
N LEU A 324 -2.91 -2.88 1.47
CA LEU A 324 -1.81 -2.57 0.54
C LEU A 324 -0.51 -2.55 1.36
N LEU A 325 0.21 -3.67 1.34
CA LEU A 325 1.42 -3.86 2.13
C LEU A 325 2.65 -3.47 1.33
N ASN A 326 3.46 -2.55 1.85
CA ASN A 326 4.61 -2.02 1.13
C ASN A 326 5.91 -2.71 1.46
N ILE A 327 6.74 -2.90 0.43
CA ILE A 327 8.15 -3.25 0.51
C ILE A 327 9.01 -2.14 -0.11
N GLY A 328 10.20 -1.91 0.44
CA GLY A 328 11.19 -1.01 -0.12
C GLY A 328 12.34 -1.81 -0.74
N LEU A 329 12.55 -1.72 -2.07
CA LEU A 329 13.65 -2.44 -2.70
C LEU A 329 15.00 -1.81 -2.37
N GLU A 330 16.04 -2.64 -2.23
CA GLU A 330 17.43 -2.20 -2.21
C GLU A 330 17.80 -1.49 -3.52
N ALA A 331 18.86 -0.69 -3.52
CA ALA A 331 19.33 -0.04 -4.74
C ALA A 331 19.67 -1.06 -5.86
N SER A 332 20.15 -2.24 -5.50
CA SER A 332 20.40 -3.35 -6.43
C SER A 332 19.15 -3.86 -7.13
N GLY A 333 17.95 -3.64 -6.57
CA GLY A 333 16.67 -4.13 -7.06
C GLY A 333 16.15 -5.36 -6.32
N ARG A 334 16.89 -5.87 -5.33
CA ARG A 334 16.45 -7.01 -4.52
C ARG A 334 15.41 -6.61 -3.48
N ILE A 335 14.55 -7.55 -3.12
CA ILE A 335 13.72 -7.44 -1.91
C ILE A 335 14.65 -7.71 -0.71
N PRO A 336 14.73 -6.80 0.30
CA PRO A 336 15.52 -7.05 1.51
C PRO A 336 15.13 -8.36 2.19
N ASP A 337 16.11 -9.12 2.67
CA ASP A 337 15.91 -10.47 3.21
C ASP A 337 14.84 -10.55 4.31
N LEU A 338 14.80 -9.54 5.20
CA LEU A 338 13.80 -9.50 6.28
C LEU A 338 12.38 -9.29 5.74
N GLN A 339 12.21 -8.41 4.75
CA GLN A 339 10.91 -8.16 4.12
C GLN A 339 10.47 -9.37 3.27
N ARG A 340 11.41 -9.99 2.55
CA ARG A 340 11.17 -11.24 1.81
C ARG A 340 10.64 -12.34 2.73
N LYS A 341 11.28 -12.53 3.90
CA LYS A 341 10.84 -13.51 4.89
C LYS A 341 9.41 -13.28 5.37
N THR A 342 9.00 -12.02 5.57
CA THR A 342 7.62 -11.70 5.93
C THR A 342 6.65 -12.05 4.80
N LEU A 343 6.98 -11.72 3.54
CA LEU A 343 6.15 -12.06 2.38
C LEU A 343 6.02 -13.59 2.21
N GLU A 344 7.12 -14.33 2.34
CA GLU A 344 7.13 -15.80 2.28
C GLU A 344 6.21 -16.40 3.35
N GLY A 345 6.28 -15.91 4.58
CA GLY A 345 5.39 -16.36 5.65
C GLY A 345 3.91 -16.00 5.43
N ILE A 346 3.61 -14.84 4.83
CA ILE A 346 2.26 -14.52 4.37
C ILE A 346 1.82 -15.57 3.32
N GLY A 347 2.67 -15.87 2.34
CA GLY A 347 2.38 -16.86 1.29
C GLY A 347 2.13 -18.26 1.86
N GLU A 348 2.92 -18.71 2.83
CA GLU A 348 2.69 -19.97 3.52
C GLU A 348 1.34 -20.02 4.25
N TRP A 349 0.93 -18.91 4.83
CA TRP A 349 -0.36 -18.82 5.51
C TRP A 349 -1.52 -18.78 4.50
N THR A 350 -1.44 -17.95 3.47
CA THR A 350 -2.51 -17.80 2.47
C THR A 350 -2.70 -19.07 1.66
N ALA A 351 -1.64 -19.83 1.39
CA ALA A 351 -1.75 -21.13 0.73
C ALA A 351 -2.65 -22.13 1.50
N ARG A 352 -2.74 -21.99 2.83
CA ARG A 352 -3.56 -22.86 3.70
C ARG A 352 -4.89 -22.25 4.09
N HIS A 353 -4.91 -20.93 4.29
CA HIS A 353 -6.01 -20.21 4.92
C HIS A 353 -6.55 -19.04 4.07
N GLY A 354 -6.05 -18.86 2.85
CA GLY A 354 -6.44 -17.72 1.98
C GLY A 354 -7.93 -17.67 1.65
N HIS A 355 -8.64 -18.80 1.73
CA HIS A 355 -10.09 -18.89 1.58
C HIS A 355 -10.86 -18.05 2.63
N ALA A 356 -10.22 -17.71 3.75
CA ALA A 356 -10.80 -16.88 4.80
C ALA A 356 -10.62 -15.38 4.54
N VAL A 357 -9.84 -14.98 3.54
CA VAL A 357 -9.57 -13.56 3.23
C VAL A 357 -9.86 -13.22 1.78
N PHE A 358 -9.44 -14.05 0.80
CA PHE A 358 -9.67 -13.73 -0.61
C PHE A 358 -11.13 -13.98 -1.02
N GLY A 359 -11.77 -12.95 -1.57
CA GLY A 359 -13.19 -12.97 -1.88
C GLY A 359 -14.11 -13.00 -0.65
N ALA A 360 -13.56 -12.80 0.55
CA ALA A 360 -14.33 -12.76 1.77
C ALA A 360 -14.91 -11.36 2.06
N ALA A 361 -15.98 -11.35 2.83
CA ALA A 361 -16.61 -10.15 3.37
C ALA A 361 -16.69 -10.24 4.90
N PRO A 362 -16.91 -9.13 5.62
CA PRO A 362 -17.20 -9.16 7.04
C PRO A 362 -18.41 -10.07 7.37
N GLU A 363 -18.38 -10.77 8.51
CA GLU A 363 -19.57 -11.44 9.05
C GLU A 363 -20.14 -10.62 10.22
N PRO A 364 -21.15 -9.78 9.98
CA PRO A 364 -21.60 -8.78 10.96
C PRO A 364 -22.36 -9.36 12.13
N ARG A 365 -22.82 -10.64 12.04
CA ARG A 365 -23.53 -11.33 13.14
C ARG A 365 -22.59 -11.86 14.21
N MET A 366 -21.27 -11.87 13.94
CA MET A 366 -20.26 -12.42 14.84
C MET A 366 -19.39 -11.30 15.41
N GLN A 367 -19.13 -11.36 16.73
CA GLN A 367 -18.34 -10.35 17.42
C GLN A 367 -16.84 -10.68 17.39
N ALA A 368 -16.04 -9.73 16.92
CA ALA A 368 -14.59 -9.78 17.06
C ALA A 368 -14.16 -9.65 18.53
N SER A 369 -13.01 -10.20 18.89
CA SER A 369 -12.41 -10.09 20.22
C SER A 369 -10.93 -9.77 20.15
N GLU A 370 -10.45 -8.94 21.08
CA GLU A 370 -9.00 -8.65 21.22
C GLU A 370 -8.30 -9.59 22.20
N GLY A 371 -9.04 -10.16 23.13
CA GLY A 371 -8.44 -11.09 24.09
C GLY A 371 -9.35 -12.26 24.45
N PRO A 372 -9.20 -13.43 23.85
CA PRO A 372 -8.24 -13.82 22.82
C PRO A 372 -8.57 -13.21 21.46
N TRP A 373 -7.54 -12.99 20.63
CA TRP A 373 -7.73 -12.37 19.32
C TRP A 373 -8.54 -13.26 18.39
N LEU A 374 -9.63 -12.69 17.84
CA LEU A 374 -10.61 -13.39 17.00
C LEU A 374 -11.20 -12.42 15.99
N ARG A 375 -11.20 -12.81 14.71
CA ARG A 375 -11.85 -12.08 13.62
C ARG A 375 -12.73 -13.02 12.81
N TRP A 376 -13.78 -12.45 12.24
CA TRP A 376 -14.78 -13.20 11.48
C TRP A 376 -14.91 -12.67 10.06
N THR A 377 -14.91 -13.59 9.11
CA THR A 377 -15.14 -13.31 7.70
C THR A 377 -16.12 -14.33 7.12
N ARG A 378 -16.62 -14.04 5.92
CA ARG A 378 -17.58 -14.92 5.24
C ARG A 378 -17.28 -14.98 3.75
N THR A 379 -17.32 -16.20 3.18
CA THR A 379 -17.27 -16.45 1.74
C THR A 379 -18.48 -17.31 1.35
N GLY A 380 -19.46 -16.73 0.64
CA GLY A 380 -20.72 -17.43 0.34
C GLY A 380 -21.43 -17.93 1.61
N ASP A 381 -21.65 -19.24 1.72
CA ASP A 381 -22.31 -19.85 2.88
C ASP A 381 -21.32 -20.30 3.98
N THR A 382 -20.04 -20.00 3.82
CA THR A 382 -19.02 -20.41 4.76
C THR A 382 -18.58 -19.24 5.61
N VAL A 383 -18.65 -19.41 6.94
CA VAL A 383 -18.16 -18.45 7.96
C VAL A 383 -16.79 -18.92 8.45
N HIS A 384 -15.85 -18.00 8.56
CA HIS A 384 -14.49 -18.27 8.99
C HIS A 384 -14.20 -17.55 10.30
N ALA A 385 -13.76 -18.30 11.31
CA ALA A 385 -13.18 -17.78 12.54
C ALA A 385 -11.66 -17.81 12.40
N VAL A 386 -11.03 -16.64 12.31
CA VAL A 386 -9.56 -16.56 12.35
C VAL A 386 -9.14 -16.25 13.79
N ILE A 387 -8.35 -17.14 14.36
CA ILE A 387 -7.98 -17.15 15.76
C ILE A 387 -6.48 -17.21 15.96
N ASP A 388 -6.00 -16.55 17.00
CA ASP A 388 -4.60 -16.54 17.41
C ASP A 388 -4.47 -17.06 18.85
N GLN A 389 -4.97 -18.28 19.04
CA GLN A 389 -4.95 -18.98 20.31
C GLN A 389 -4.76 -20.47 20.07
N GLU A 390 -3.92 -21.10 20.88
CA GLU A 390 -3.65 -22.52 20.88
C GLU A 390 -4.48 -23.27 21.93
N GLY A 391 -4.57 -24.58 21.78
CA GLY A 391 -5.30 -25.47 22.69
C GLY A 391 -6.80 -25.47 22.43
N ARG A 392 -7.59 -25.68 23.47
CA ARG A 392 -9.05 -25.72 23.36
C ARG A 392 -9.64 -24.31 23.37
N VAL A 393 -10.16 -23.89 22.23
CA VAL A 393 -10.69 -22.54 21.96
C VAL A 393 -12.21 -22.59 21.91
N ALA A 394 -12.87 -21.63 22.59
CA ALA A 394 -14.31 -21.44 22.53
C ALA A 394 -14.62 -20.31 21.53
N LEU A 395 -15.29 -20.64 20.44
CA LEU A 395 -15.76 -19.71 19.41
C LEU A 395 -17.20 -19.29 19.75
N PRO A 396 -17.46 -18.04 20.11
CA PRO A 396 -18.83 -17.57 20.43
C PRO A 396 -19.78 -17.79 19.27
N ASP A 397 -20.91 -18.43 19.51
CA ASP A 397 -22.00 -18.65 18.55
C ASP A 397 -23.35 -18.62 19.26
N PRO A 398 -23.73 -17.47 19.88
CA PRO A 398 -24.92 -17.38 20.74
C PRO A 398 -26.22 -17.63 19.95
N ASP A 399 -26.24 -17.29 18.68
CA ASP A 399 -27.40 -17.43 17.80
C ASP A 399 -27.47 -18.78 17.07
N GLY A 400 -26.46 -19.65 17.29
CA GLY A 400 -26.40 -20.97 16.65
C GLY A 400 -26.19 -20.94 15.15
N LEU A 401 -25.55 -19.90 14.64
CA LEU A 401 -25.28 -19.68 13.23
C LEU A 401 -24.41 -20.78 12.59
N LEU A 402 -23.45 -21.31 13.32
CA LEU A 402 -22.43 -22.19 12.80
C LEU A 402 -22.88 -23.67 12.87
N ASP A 403 -22.64 -24.44 11.82
CA ASP A 403 -22.83 -25.89 11.83
C ASP A 403 -21.51 -26.57 12.24
N GLU A 404 -21.42 -27.01 13.51
CA GLU A 404 -20.25 -27.66 14.08
C GLU A 404 -19.85 -28.95 13.36
N SER A 405 -20.79 -29.64 12.71
CA SER A 405 -20.51 -30.87 11.97
C SER A 405 -19.71 -30.63 10.69
N THR A 406 -19.62 -29.38 10.25
CA THR A 406 -18.91 -28.95 9.03
C THR A 406 -17.56 -28.31 9.31
N ALA A 407 -17.11 -28.29 10.58
CA ALA A 407 -15.87 -27.64 11.01
C ALA A 407 -14.65 -28.12 10.23
N ARG A 408 -13.86 -27.17 9.71
CA ARG A 408 -12.62 -27.43 8.98
C ARG A 408 -11.49 -26.50 9.42
N LEU A 409 -10.27 -27.02 9.46
CA LEU A 409 -9.04 -26.26 9.56
C LEU A 409 -8.33 -26.33 8.18
N GLY A 410 -8.36 -25.22 7.43
CA GLY A 410 -8.06 -25.30 6.01
C GLY A 410 -9.04 -26.24 5.30
N GLU A 411 -8.50 -27.22 4.57
CA GLU A 411 -9.33 -28.25 3.90
C GLU A 411 -9.65 -29.47 4.77
N GLN A 412 -9.02 -29.60 5.96
CA GLN A 412 -9.15 -30.79 6.79
C GLN A 412 -10.35 -30.68 7.74
N PRO A 413 -11.26 -31.68 7.77
CA PRO A 413 -12.29 -31.76 8.79
C PRO A 413 -11.68 -31.87 10.19
N ILE A 414 -12.22 -31.13 11.14
CA ILE A 414 -11.81 -31.20 12.56
C ILE A 414 -13.01 -31.51 13.46
N ALA A 415 -12.72 -32.03 14.65
CA ALA A 415 -13.75 -32.19 15.67
C ALA A 415 -14.13 -30.82 16.26
N ALA A 416 -15.43 -30.57 16.35
CA ALA A 416 -16.00 -29.39 17.00
C ALA A 416 -17.19 -29.82 17.87
N GLU A 417 -17.34 -29.20 19.02
CA GLU A 417 -18.37 -29.53 20.00
C GLU A 417 -19.14 -28.26 20.40
N ARG A 418 -20.46 -28.29 20.30
CA ARG A 418 -21.31 -27.18 20.76
C ARG A 418 -21.53 -27.26 22.26
N ALA A 419 -21.19 -26.21 22.98
CA ALA A 419 -21.42 -26.07 24.42
C ALA A 419 -21.67 -24.61 24.79
N ASP A 420 -22.67 -24.34 25.63
CA ASP A 420 -22.95 -23.05 26.29
C ASP A 420 -22.94 -21.81 25.35
N GLY A 421 -23.50 -21.94 24.12
CA GLY A 421 -23.57 -20.83 23.16
C GLY A 421 -22.23 -20.57 22.43
N ALA A 422 -21.32 -21.55 22.45
CA ALA A 422 -20.05 -21.53 21.73
C ALA A 422 -19.79 -22.84 21.03
N ILE A 423 -18.85 -22.83 20.08
CA ILE A 423 -18.26 -24.02 19.48
C ILE A 423 -16.83 -24.17 19.98
N LEU A 424 -16.55 -25.33 20.57
CA LEU A 424 -15.22 -25.70 21.06
C LEU A 424 -14.44 -26.40 19.97
N VAL A 425 -13.21 -25.92 19.68
CA VAL A 425 -12.27 -26.53 18.73
C VAL A 425 -10.90 -26.67 19.39
N ASP A 426 -10.13 -27.66 18.95
CA ASP A 426 -8.75 -27.83 19.39
C ASP A 426 -7.78 -27.34 18.33
N VAL A 427 -6.92 -26.37 18.68
CA VAL A 427 -5.90 -25.77 17.82
C VAL A 427 -4.52 -26.24 18.25
N ALA A 428 -3.76 -26.79 17.31
CA ALA A 428 -2.41 -27.29 17.58
C ALA A 428 -1.44 -26.15 17.92
N ALA A 429 -0.46 -26.43 18.77
CA ALA A 429 0.59 -25.50 19.13
C ALA A 429 1.44 -25.11 17.89
N GLY A 430 1.81 -23.81 17.79
CA GLY A 430 2.62 -23.26 16.72
C GLY A 430 1.90 -23.09 15.37
N ALA A 431 0.57 -23.27 15.36
CA ALA A 431 -0.24 -23.16 14.14
C ALA A 431 -0.86 -21.77 13.90
N THR A 432 -0.84 -20.89 14.90
CA THR A 432 -1.56 -19.59 14.87
C THR A 432 -0.82 -18.47 14.13
N PRO A 433 -1.57 -17.52 13.53
CA PRO A 433 -3.04 -17.51 13.43
C PRO A 433 -3.58 -18.58 12.47
N VAL A 434 -4.78 -19.11 12.74
CA VAL A 434 -5.43 -20.12 11.89
C VAL A 434 -6.88 -19.77 11.59
N ALA A 435 -7.39 -20.19 10.43
CA ALA A 435 -8.79 -20.08 10.07
C ALA A 435 -9.52 -21.41 10.28
N VAL A 436 -10.56 -21.40 11.11
CA VAL A 436 -11.53 -22.47 11.24
C VAL A 436 -12.81 -22.08 10.51
N SER A 437 -13.26 -22.92 9.63
CA SER A 437 -14.39 -22.65 8.74
C SER A 437 -15.59 -23.53 9.07
N PHE A 438 -16.79 -22.95 8.96
CA PHE A 438 -18.07 -23.59 9.21
C PHE A 438 -19.07 -23.24 8.12
N ARG A 439 -19.98 -24.12 7.79
CA ARG A 439 -21.19 -23.69 7.07
C ARG A 439 -22.10 -22.89 8.00
N ALA A 440 -22.66 -21.83 7.47
CA ALA A 440 -23.72 -21.14 8.17
C ALA A 440 -25.00 -22.00 8.14
N ARG A 441 -25.72 -22.01 9.23
CA ARG A 441 -27.11 -22.51 9.28
C ARG A 441 -28.05 -21.43 8.70
N ASP A 442 -29.14 -21.87 8.11
CA ASP A 442 -30.20 -21.01 7.56
C ASP A 442 -30.89 -20.19 8.67
#